data_dd82208d8ad20b95fc75ea10ed144d7d
#
_entry.id   dd82208d8ad20b95fc75ea10ed144d7d
#
_cell.length_a   1.000
_cell.length_b   1.000
_cell.length_c   1.000
_cell.angle_alpha   90.00
_cell.angle_beta   90.00
_cell.angle_gamma   90.00
#
_symmetry.space_group_name_H-M   'P 1'
#
loop_
_entity.id
_entity.type
_entity.pdbx_description
1 polymer ?
#
loop_
_entity_poly.entity_id
_entity_poly.type
_entity_poly.pdbx_seq_one_letter_code
_entity_poly.pdbx_strand_id
1 'polypeptide(L)'
;MNENITKRNELLAGKVIKGLESRNMKAYYAADKAEALKIALGLIPEGSSVSMGGAMSAVEIGLVDAIKNGNYNFIDREAISDKRAAMLLAYDADYYLISANAITEDGVMVNIDGNSNRVSAIAQGPKHIIAIVGMNKVCPDVDSAMKRARNVAAPINAQRFGLSTPCAKTGACMNCKSPDTICCQFLITRYSRHEDRIHVIMVNDNLGF
;
A
#
# COMPACT_ATOMS: atom_id res chain seq x y z
N MET A 1 -18.77 12.25 -3.31
CA MET A 1 -17.81 13.21 -2.68
C MET A 1 -18.23 14.63 -3.06
N ASN A 2 -17.94 15.65 -2.26
CA ASN A 2 -18.22 17.04 -2.61
C ASN A 2 -17.36 17.46 -3.81
N GLU A 3 -17.94 18.20 -4.78
CA GLU A 3 -17.27 18.56 -6.05
C GLU A 3 -15.95 19.33 -5.84
N ASN A 4 -15.91 20.24 -4.85
CA ASN A 4 -14.69 20.98 -4.53
C ASN A 4 -13.57 20.08 -3.98
N ILE A 5 -13.96 19.05 -3.19
CA ILE A 5 -13.01 18.05 -2.68
C ILE A 5 -12.48 17.20 -3.85
N THR A 6 -13.37 16.78 -4.75
CA THR A 6 -12.99 16.01 -5.95
C THR A 6 -11.97 16.77 -6.79
N LYS A 7 -12.27 18.05 -7.11
CA LYS A 7 -11.37 18.92 -7.87
C LYS A 7 -10.01 19.14 -7.19
N ARG A 8 -10.04 19.43 -5.89
CA ARG A 8 -8.79 19.58 -5.11
C ARG A 8 -7.95 18.30 -5.14
N ASN A 9 -8.58 17.14 -4.97
CA ASN A 9 -7.90 15.84 -4.98
C ASN A 9 -7.30 15.52 -6.36
N GLU A 10 -8.01 15.82 -7.44
CA GLU A 10 -7.50 15.66 -8.80
C GLU A 10 -6.22 16.47 -9.04
N LEU A 11 -6.23 17.77 -8.66
CA LEU A 11 -5.05 18.64 -8.78
C LEU A 11 -3.87 18.13 -7.94
N LEU A 12 -4.16 17.69 -6.71
CA LEU A 12 -3.14 17.16 -5.81
C LEU A 12 -2.59 15.81 -6.30
N ALA A 13 -3.44 14.91 -6.80
CA ALA A 13 -3.02 13.66 -7.42
C ALA A 13 -2.06 13.91 -8.60
N GLY A 14 -2.35 14.91 -9.44
CA GLY A 14 -1.45 15.31 -10.53
C GLY A 14 -0.07 15.74 -10.03
N LYS A 15 0.02 16.41 -8.87
CA LYS A 15 1.30 16.74 -8.23
C LYS A 15 2.04 15.51 -7.75
N VAL A 16 1.35 14.60 -7.06
CA VAL A 16 1.91 13.32 -6.55
C VAL A 16 2.42 12.46 -7.70
N ILE A 17 1.66 12.35 -8.80
CA ILE A 17 2.02 11.58 -9.99
C ILE A 17 3.34 12.10 -10.58
N LYS A 18 3.46 13.40 -10.81
CA LYS A 18 4.71 14.00 -11.29
C LYS A 18 5.89 13.70 -10.34
N GLY A 19 5.65 13.74 -9.04
CA GLY A 19 6.62 13.36 -8.03
C GLY A 19 7.07 11.91 -8.16
N LEU A 20 6.14 10.98 -8.28
CA LEU A 20 6.41 9.54 -8.47
C LEU A 20 7.19 9.27 -9.77
N GLU A 21 6.77 9.85 -10.88
CA GLU A 21 7.43 9.71 -12.18
C GLU A 21 8.88 10.23 -12.14
N SER A 22 9.13 11.36 -11.47
CA SER A 22 10.48 11.90 -11.26
C SER A 22 11.37 10.95 -10.42
N ARG A 23 10.77 9.99 -9.73
CA ARG A 23 11.41 8.97 -8.89
C ARG A 23 11.45 7.59 -9.56
N ASN A 24 11.28 7.54 -10.89
CA ASN A 24 11.28 6.33 -11.69
C ASN A 24 10.22 5.31 -11.26
N MET A 25 9.04 5.78 -10.84
CA MET A 25 7.86 4.98 -10.54
C MET A 25 6.77 5.32 -11.54
N LYS A 26 6.00 4.33 -12.00
CA LYS A 26 4.82 4.58 -12.84
C LYS A 26 3.66 5.04 -11.95
N ALA A 27 2.88 6.01 -12.42
CA ALA A 27 1.78 6.52 -11.63
C ALA A 27 0.54 6.78 -12.47
N TYR A 28 -0.63 6.54 -11.87
CA TYR A 28 -1.93 6.62 -12.55
C TYR A 28 -2.92 7.33 -11.63
N TYR A 29 -3.86 8.05 -12.22
CA TYR A 29 -5.00 8.61 -11.51
C TYR A 29 -6.24 7.78 -11.80
N ALA A 30 -7.04 7.54 -10.79
CA ALA A 30 -8.36 6.93 -10.89
C ALA A 30 -9.40 7.85 -10.20
N ALA A 31 -10.43 8.23 -10.93
CA ALA A 31 -11.49 9.09 -10.42
C ALA A 31 -12.34 8.41 -9.34
N ASP A 32 -12.39 7.09 -9.37
CA ASP A 32 -13.13 6.25 -8.41
C ASP A 32 -12.51 4.85 -8.27
N LYS A 33 -13.14 4.01 -7.42
CA LYS A 33 -12.73 2.61 -7.18
C LYS A 33 -12.85 1.73 -8.42
N ALA A 34 -13.85 1.96 -9.27
CA ALA A 34 -14.09 1.14 -10.45
C ALA A 34 -13.00 1.40 -11.51
N GLU A 35 -12.62 2.65 -11.71
CA GLU A 35 -11.52 3.01 -12.59
C GLU A 35 -10.17 2.49 -12.04
N ALA A 36 -9.95 2.56 -10.71
CA ALA A 36 -8.76 2.00 -10.07
C ALA A 36 -8.65 0.48 -10.30
N LEU A 37 -9.75 -0.25 -10.18
CA LEU A 37 -9.81 -1.68 -10.46
C LEU A 37 -9.46 -1.97 -11.93
N LYS A 38 -10.06 -1.23 -12.87
CA LYS A 38 -9.79 -1.37 -14.30
C LYS A 38 -8.33 -1.13 -14.64
N ILE A 39 -7.73 -0.06 -14.11
CA ILE A 39 -6.29 0.24 -14.30
C ILE A 39 -5.44 -0.89 -13.74
N ALA A 40 -5.71 -1.32 -12.50
CA ALA A 40 -4.92 -2.37 -11.84
C ALA A 40 -4.95 -3.70 -12.61
N LEU A 41 -6.14 -4.13 -13.07
CA LEU A 41 -6.28 -5.34 -13.89
C LEU A 41 -5.57 -5.20 -15.25
N GLY A 42 -5.58 -4.02 -15.86
CA GLY A 42 -4.86 -3.76 -17.10
C GLY A 42 -3.34 -3.80 -16.97
N LEU A 43 -2.80 -3.67 -15.74
CA LEU A 43 -1.36 -3.76 -15.45
C LEU A 43 -0.90 -5.18 -15.14
N ILE A 44 -1.80 -6.10 -14.82
CA ILE A 44 -1.49 -7.47 -14.39
C ILE A 44 -1.90 -8.45 -15.50
N PRO A 45 -0.97 -9.02 -16.29
CA PRO A 45 -1.31 -9.99 -17.32
C PRO A 45 -1.97 -11.24 -16.73
N GLU A 46 -2.90 -11.82 -17.45
CA GLU A 46 -3.50 -13.11 -17.08
C GLU A 46 -2.41 -14.19 -16.97
N GLY A 47 -2.62 -15.14 -16.07
CA GLY A 47 -1.66 -16.20 -15.75
C GLY A 47 -0.53 -15.77 -14.80
N SER A 48 -0.40 -14.46 -14.48
CA SER A 48 0.62 -13.99 -13.54
C SER A 48 0.41 -14.54 -12.12
N SER A 49 1.51 -14.78 -11.43
CA SER A 49 1.49 -15.02 -9.98
C SER A 49 1.33 -13.70 -9.24
N VAL A 50 0.32 -13.66 -8.35
CA VAL A 50 -0.03 -12.45 -7.59
C VAL A 50 -0.11 -12.75 -6.11
N SER A 51 0.57 -11.97 -5.28
CA SER A 51 0.43 -12.01 -3.82
C SER A 51 0.12 -10.63 -3.25
N MET A 52 -0.08 -10.52 -1.95
CA MET A 52 -0.41 -9.24 -1.33
C MET A 52 0.18 -9.06 0.07
N GLY A 53 0.40 -7.81 0.45
CA GLY A 53 0.91 -7.41 1.76
C GLY A 53 -0.15 -6.86 2.73
N GLY A 54 -1.35 -7.44 2.79
CA GLY A 54 -2.42 -6.94 3.66
C GLY A 54 -2.98 -5.59 3.22
N ALA A 55 -3.05 -5.34 1.93
CA ALA A 55 -3.45 -4.08 1.30
C ALA A 55 -4.98 -3.89 1.32
N MET A 56 -5.52 -3.30 2.40
CA MET A 56 -6.97 -3.04 2.51
C MET A 56 -7.50 -2.20 1.35
N SER A 57 -6.73 -1.22 0.85
CA SER A 57 -7.13 -0.44 -0.33
C SER A 57 -7.34 -1.29 -1.59
N ALA A 58 -6.54 -2.35 -1.79
CA ALA A 58 -6.74 -3.29 -2.90
C ALA A 58 -7.99 -4.16 -2.70
N VAL A 59 -8.31 -4.51 -1.45
CA VAL A 59 -9.57 -5.20 -1.11
C VAL A 59 -10.77 -4.30 -1.38
N GLU A 60 -10.73 -3.05 -0.94
CA GLU A 60 -11.84 -2.09 -1.04
C GLU A 60 -12.19 -1.68 -2.47
N ILE A 61 -11.26 -1.76 -3.42
CA ILE A 61 -11.54 -1.57 -4.85
C ILE A 61 -11.98 -2.86 -5.56
N GLY A 62 -12.04 -4.00 -4.85
CA GLY A 62 -12.42 -5.31 -5.41
C GLY A 62 -11.30 -6.03 -6.18
N LEU A 63 -10.06 -5.52 -6.14
CA LEU A 63 -8.96 -6.11 -6.92
C LEU A 63 -8.60 -7.52 -6.44
N VAL A 64 -8.60 -7.75 -5.14
CA VAL A 64 -8.26 -9.08 -4.58
C VAL A 64 -9.27 -10.14 -5.00
N ASP A 65 -10.56 -9.80 -4.98
CA ASP A 65 -11.63 -10.71 -5.42
C ASP A 65 -11.57 -10.96 -6.93
N ALA A 66 -11.28 -9.92 -7.72
CA ALA A 66 -11.10 -10.05 -9.17
C ALA A 66 -9.91 -10.97 -9.52
N ILE A 67 -8.79 -10.86 -8.81
CA ILE A 67 -7.62 -11.74 -8.99
C ILE A 67 -7.95 -13.18 -8.56
N LYS A 68 -8.61 -13.38 -7.41
CA LYS A 68 -8.97 -14.73 -6.92
C LYS A 68 -9.94 -15.46 -7.83
N ASN A 69 -10.86 -14.74 -8.47
CA ASN A 69 -11.89 -15.31 -9.35
C ASN A 69 -11.51 -15.28 -10.84
N GLY A 70 -10.41 -14.60 -11.19
CA GLY A 70 -9.93 -14.47 -12.56
C GLY A 70 -8.89 -15.54 -12.93
N ASN A 71 -8.30 -15.37 -14.11
CA ASN A 71 -7.25 -16.27 -14.61
C ASN A 71 -5.87 -15.82 -14.09
N TYR A 72 -5.66 -15.90 -12.76
CA TYR A 72 -4.42 -15.53 -12.08
C TYR A 72 -4.00 -16.61 -11.09
N ASN A 73 -2.71 -16.69 -10.80
CA ASN A 73 -2.17 -17.60 -9.79
C ASN A 73 -2.02 -16.86 -8.44
N PHE A 74 -3.14 -16.75 -7.68
CA PHE A 74 -3.12 -16.03 -6.41
C PHE A 74 -2.43 -16.83 -5.31
N ILE A 75 -1.35 -16.27 -4.76
CA ILE A 75 -0.59 -16.83 -3.64
C ILE A 75 -1.19 -16.30 -2.33
N ASP A 76 -2.11 -17.07 -1.74
CA ASP A 76 -2.71 -16.74 -0.45
C ASP A 76 -1.79 -17.19 0.70
N ARG A 77 -1.00 -16.26 1.20
CA ARG A 77 -0.05 -16.51 2.31
C ARG A 77 -0.71 -16.96 3.61
N GLU A 78 -1.98 -16.60 3.82
CA GLU A 78 -2.71 -16.98 5.03
C GLU A 78 -3.18 -18.43 4.97
N ALA A 79 -3.44 -18.95 3.79
CA ALA A 79 -3.85 -20.35 3.56
C ALA A 79 -2.67 -21.34 3.66
N ILE A 80 -1.43 -20.88 3.53
CA ILE A 80 -0.23 -21.74 3.61
C ILE A 80 0.22 -21.87 5.08
N SER A 81 0.29 -23.11 5.58
CA SER A 81 0.64 -23.41 6.97
C SER A 81 2.09 -23.04 7.31
N ASP A 82 3.04 -23.38 6.42
CA ASP A 82 4.43 -22.95 6.56
C ASP A 82 4.56 -21.46 6.18
N LYS A 83 4.58 -20.61 7.20
CA LYS A 83 4.67 -19.15 7.01
C LYS A 83 5.97 -18.72 6.34
N ARG A 84 7.06 -19.46 6.50
CA ARG A 84 8.33 -19.17 5.83
C ARG A 84 8.24 -19.48 4.33
N ALA A 85 7.71 -20.63 3.95
CA ALA A 85 7.46 -20.99 2.56
C ALA A 85 6.49 -20.02 1.89
N ALA A 86 5.40 -19.66 2.58
CA ALA A 86 4.43 -18.68 2.09
C ALA A 86 5.08 -17.33 1.76
N MET A 87 6.00 -16.88 2.62
CA MET A 87 6.72 -15.62 2.39
C MET A 87 7.68 -15.70 1.21
N LEU A 88 8.39 -16.81 1.03
CA LEU A 88 9.30 -17.00 -0.10
C LEU A 88 8.53 -17.04 -1.43
N LEU A 89 7.40 -17.74 -1.48
CA LEU A 89 6.52 -17.74 -2.65
C LEU A 89 6.00 -16.34 -2.98
N ALA A 90 5.56 -15.58 -1.96
CA ALA A 90 5.10 -14.21 -2.16
C ALA A 90 6.22 -13.28 -2.60
N TYR A 91 7.45 -13.54 -2.17
CA TYR A 91 8.64 -12.77 -2.51
C TYR A 91 9.06 -12.98 -3.97
N ASP A 92 8.82 -14.16 -4.53
CA ASP A 92 9.11 -14.53 -5.92
C ASP A 92 7.92 -14.32 -6.88
N ALA A 93 6.82 -13.75 -6.40
CA ALA A 93 5.64 -13.48 -7.23
C ALA A 93 5.95 -12.48 -8.36
N ASP A 94 5.21 -12.58 -9.47
CA ASP A 94 5.28 -11.59 -10.56
C ASP A 94 4.76 -10.24 -10.09
N TYR A 95 3.62 -10.23 -9.39
CA TYR A 95 2.97 -9.02 -8.89
C TYR A 95 2.69 -9.07 -7.39
N TYR A 96 2.89 -7.96 -6.71
CA TYR A 96 2.62 -7.84 -5.29
C TYR A 96 1.74 -6.62 -5.00
N LEU A 97 0.54 -6.87 -4.48
CA LEU A 97 -0.42 -5.83 -4.17
C LEU A 97 -0.13 -5.20 -2.81
N ILE A 98 -0.02 -3.89 -2.79
CA ILE A 98 0.22 -3.11 -1.58
C ILE A 98 -0.67 -1.88 -1.50
N SER A 99 -0.53 -1.17 -0.39
CA SER A 99 -0.85 0.25 -0.24
C SER A 99 0.30 0.94 0.51
N ALA A 100 0.31 2.26 0.53
CA ALA A 100 1.18 3.02 1.41
C ALA A 100 0.47 3.31 2.75
N ASN A 101 1.22 3.46 3.85
CA ASN A 101 0.69 4.04 5.09
C ASN A 101 0.59 5.57 4.98
N ALA A 102 1.45 6.18 4.17
CA ALA A 102 1.36 7.56 3.72
C ALA A 102 2.17 7.74 2.43
N ILE A 103 1.86 8.78 1.67
CA ILE A 103 2.62 9.21 0.50
C ILE A 103 2.76 10.73 0.53
N THR A 104 3.93 11.25 0.14
CA THR A 104 4.15 12.69 0.08
C THR A 104 3.66 13.30 -1.23
N GLU A 105 3.42 14.61 -1.23
CA GLU A 105 3.03 15.37 -2.43
C GLU A 105 4.09 15.31 -3.56
N ASP A 106 5.34 15.05 -3.19
CA ASP A 106 6.46 14.85 -4.12
C ASP A 106 6.77 13.36 -4.41
N GLY A 107 5.88 12.41 -4.01
CA GLY A 107 5.92 11.02 -4.43
C GLY A 107 6.81 10.09 -3.60
N VAL A 108 7.14 10.42 -2.35
CA VAL A 108 7.83 9.49 -1.44
C VAL A 108 6.80 8.65 -0.69
N MET A 109 6.91 7.31 -0.74
CA MET A 109 6.03 6.41 0.00
C MET A 109 6.63 6.05 1.37
N VAL A 110 5.76 5.99 2.39
CA VAL A 110 6.11 5.56 3.75
C VAL A 110 5.29 4.33 4.12
N ASN A 111 5.99 3.26 4.54
CA ASN A 111 5.39 2.02 5.02
C ASN A 111 5.97 1.62 6.37
N ILE A 112 5.12 1.24 7.32
CA ILE A 112 5.49 0.68 8.63
C ILE A 112 5.10 -0.79 8.66
N ASP A 113 5.95 -1.64 9.23
CA ASP A 113 5.72 -3.09 9.28
C ASP A 113 6.17 -3.69 10.62
N GLY A 114 5.42 -4.67 11.13
CA GLY A 114 5.74 -5.41 12.34
C GLY A 114 6.70 -6.59 12.10
N ASN A 115 6.48 -7.33 11.01
CA ASN A 115 7.25 -8.54 10.69
C ASN A 115 8.29 -8.35 9.59
N SER A 116 8.45 -7.13 9.08
CA SER A 116 9.36 -6.80 7.98
C SER A 116 9.02 -7.47 6.63
N ASN A 117 8.03 -8.33 6.58
CA ASN A 117 7.69 -9.12 5.39
C ASN A 117 7.18 -8.27 4.22
N ARG A 118 6.32 -7.30 4.48
CA ARG A 118 5.81 -6.39 3.45
C ARG A 118 6.88 -5.39 3.02
N VAL A 119 7.58 -4.77 3.96
CA VAL A 119 8.60 -3.76 3.62
C VAL A 119 9.78 -4.39 2.89
N SER A 120 10.20 -5.62 3.22
CA SER A 120 11.23 -6.34 2.46
C SER A 120 10.77 -6.71 1.05
N ALA A 121 9.49 -7.12 0.89
CA ALA A 121 8.90 -7.38 -0.43
C ALA A 121 8.86 -6.10 -1.28
N ILE A 122 8.50 -4.95 -0.68
CA ILE A 122 8.53 -3.65 -1.37
C ILE A 122 9.96 -3.28 -1.78
N ALA A 123 10.92 -3.45 -0.87
CA ALA A 123 12.31 -3.05 -1.09
C ALA A 123 13.02 -3.91 -2.14
N GLN A 124 12.86 -5.23 -2.11
CA GLN A 124 13.65 -6.16 -2.94
C GLN A 124 12.82 -7.25 -3.66
N GLY A 125 11.73 -7.72 -3.09
CA GLY A 125 11.03 -8.95 -3.49
C GLY A 125 10.45 -8.97 -4.91
N PRO A 126 9.10 -9.01 -5.08
CA PRO A 126 8.41 -9.29 -6.34
C PRO A 126 8.86 -8.43 -7.52
N LYS A 127 8.68 -8.96 -8.73
CA LYS A 127 9.07 -8.28 -9.98
C LYS A 127 8.37 -6.94 -10.13
N HIS A 128 7.04 -6.90 -9.85
CA HIS A 128 6.23 -5.69 -9.94
C HIS A 128 5.45 -5.45 -8.65
N ILE A 129 5.30 -4.19 -8.29
CA ILE A 129 4.53 -3.71 -7.14
C ILE A 129 3.35 -2.88 -7.67
N ILE A 130 2.13 -3.25 -7.29
CA ILE A 130 0.94 -2.43 -7.55
C ILE A 130 0.48 -1.82 -6.23
N ALA A 131 0.64 -0.52 -6.09
CA ALA A 131 0.24 0.24 -4.91
C ALA A 131 -1.08 0.97 -5.15
N ILE A 132 -2.14 0.60 -4.41
CA ILE A 132 -3.43 1.30 -4.43
C ILE A 132 -3.45 2.30 -3.28
N VAL A 133 -3.53 3.59 -3.60
CA VAL A 133 -3.37 4.67 -2.61
C VAL A 133 -4.53 5.67 -2.71
N GLY A 134 -5.35 5.74 -1.67
CA GLY A 134 -6.41 6.74 -1.55
C GLY A 134 -5.84 8.14 -1.22
N MET A 135 -6.56 9.19 -1.65
CA MET A 135 -6.16 10.59 -1.41
C MET A 135 -6.08 10.97 0.07
N ASN A 136 -6.73 10.21 0.96
CA ASN A 136 -6.60 10.34 2.42
C ASN A 136 -5.19 10.07 2.97
N LYS A 137 -4.28 9.54 2.15
CA LYS A 137 -2.90 9.19 2.55
C LYS A 137 -1.84 10.19 2.11
N VAL A 138 -2.24 11.22 1.36
CA VAL A 138 -1.31 12.24 0.88
C VAL A 138 -0.93 13.21 2.00
N CYS A 139 0.36 13.44 2.16
CA CYS A 139 0.97 14.33 3.15
C CYS A 139 1.93 15.31 2.47
N PRO A 140 2.15 16.51 3.03
CA PRO A 140 3.01 17.50 2.39
C PRO A 140 4.48 17.05 2.27
N ASP A 141 5.01 16.34 3.27
CA ASP A 141 6.43 15.96 3.38
C ASP A 141 6.62 14.63 4.13
N VAL A 142 7.86 14.14 4.20
CA VAL A 142 8.21 12.86 4.84
C VAL A 142 7.91 12.87 6.35
N ASP A 143 8.14 13.99 7.04
CA ASP A 143 7.88 14.08 8.48
C ASP A 143 6.38 13.96 8.77
N SER A 144 5.54 14.63 7.99
CA SER A 144 4.08 14.54 8.06
C SER A 144 3.60 13.14 7.68
N ALA A 145 4.19 12.52 6.65
CA ALA A 145 3.88 11.16 6.24
C ALA A 145 4.24 10.15 7.34
N MET A 146 5.37 10.31 8.00
CA MET A 146 5.77 9.48 9.14
C MET A 146 4.83 9.67 10.33
N LYS A 147 4.44 10.92 10.63
CA LYS A 147 3.46 11.22 11.68
C LYS A 147 2.10 10.59 11.36
N ARG A 148 1.62 10.69 10.12
CA ARG A 148 0.38 10.02 9.68
C ARG A 148 0.46 8.51 9.83
N ALA A 149 1.53 7.89 9.32
CA ALA A 149 1.71 6.45 9.40
C ALA A 149 1.69 5.94 10.85
N ARG A 150 2.29 6.68 11.79
CA ARG A 150 2.35 6.32 13.21
C ARG A 150 1.08 6.67 13.99
N ASN A 151 0.43 7.80 13.70
CA ASN A 151 -0.68 8.30 14.52
C ASN A 151 -2.06 7.98 13.94
N VAL A 152 -2.14 7.60 12.66
CA VAL A 152 -3.39 7.23 11.99
C VAL A 152 -3.36 5.75 11.59
N ALA A 153 -2.46 5.37 10.68
CA ALA A 153 -2.46 4.03 10.11
C ALA A 153 -2.13 2.94 11.14
N ALA A 154 -1.10 3.12 11.96
CA ALA A 154 -0.68 2.10 12.92
C ALA A 154 -1.72 1.87 14.04
N PRO A 155 -2.34 2.87 14.69
CA PRO A 155 -3.39 2.66 15.68
C PRO A 155 -4.62 1.93 15.11
N ILE A 156 -5.07 2.28 13.90
CA ILE A 156 -6.20 1.61 13.25
C ILE A 156 -5.84 0.14 12.92
N ASN A 157 -4.63 -0.12 12.43
CA ASN A 157 -4.18 -1.50 12.21
C ASN A 157 -4.04 -2.29 13.51
N ALA A 158 -3.60 -1.66 14.61
CA ALA A 158 -3.54 -2.30 15.91
C ALA A 158 -4.93 -2.74 16.41
N GLN A 159 -5.96 -1.92 16.17
CA GLN A 159 -7.36 -2.29 16.42
C GLN A 159 -7.80 -3.46 15.54
N ARG A 160 -7.53 -3.39 14.23
CA ARG A 160 -7.89 -4.45 13.28
C ARG A 160 -7.32 -5.81 13.66
N PHE A 161 -6.11 -5.84 14.22
CA PHE A 161 -5.46 -7.08 14.68
C PHE A 161 -5.79 -7.47 16.12
N GLY A 162 -6.58 -6.68 16.85
CA GLY A 162 -6.92 -6.94 18.25
C GLY A 162 -5.72 -6.95 19.20
N LEU A 163 -4.71 -6.08 18.93
CA LEU A 163 -3.46 -6.08 19.68
C LEU A 163 -3.59 -5.39 21.04
N SER A 164 -2.68 -5.75 21.97
CA SER A 164 -2.60 -5.15 23.31
C SER A 164 -1.66 -3.93 23.40
N THR A 165 -1.36 -3.30 22.28
CA THR A 165 -0.48 -2.12 22.23
C THR A 165 -1.13 -0.89 22.88
N PRO A 166 -0.34 0.07 23.41
CA PRO A 166 -0.88 1.31 23.98
C PRO A 166 -1.80 2.06 23.00
N CYS A 167 -1.46 2.12 21.71
CA CYS A 167 -2.27 2.81 20.71
C CYS A 167 -3.60 2.10 20.42
N ALA A 168 -3.71 0.78 20.60
CA ALA A 168 -4.97 0.07 20.54
C ALA A 168 -5.93 0.47 21.67
N LYS A 169 -5.39 0.89 22.83
CA LYS A 169 -6.17 1.32 24.00
C LYS A 169 -6.52 2.81 23.97
N THR A 170 -5.60 3.64 23.46
CA THR A 170 -5.73 5.12 23.53
C THR A 170 -6.14 5.77 22.22
N GLY A 171 -6.07 5.04 21.09
CA GLY A 171 -6.27 5.58 19.74
C GLY A 171 -5.09 6.42 19.22
N ALA A 172 -4.04 6.63 20.03
CA ALA A 172 -2.90 7.49 19.68
C ALA A 172 -1.56 6.78 19.83
N CYS A 173 -0.58 7.16 19.00
CA CYS A 173 0.77 6.60 19.06
C CYS A 173 1.51 7.07 20.32
N MET A 174 1.94 6.12 21.14
CA MET A 174 2.71 6.34 22.38
C MET A 174 4.20 6.06 22.20
N ASN A 175 4.70 5.90 20.97
CA ASN A 175 6.10 5.52 20.68
C ASN A 175 6.55 4.30 21.50
N CYS A 176 5.70 3.29 21.58
CA CYS A 176 5.87 2.12 22.43
C CYS A 176 6.98 1.19 21.93
N LYS A 177 7.48 0.35 22.86
CA LYS A 177 8.32 -0.82 22.61
C LYS A 177 7.59 -2.08 23.12
N SER A 178 6.26 -2.13 22.93
CA SER A 178 5.43 -3.26 23.33
C SER A 178 5.85 -4.53 22.57
N PRO A 179 5.82 -5.72 23.20
CA PRO A 179 6.05 -6.98 22.49
C PRO A 179 5.15 -7.18 21.26
N ASP A 180 3.90 -6.67 21.33
CA ASP A 180 2.91 -6.77 20.25
C ASP A 180 3.04 -5.64 19.20
N THR A 181 4.11 -4.82 19.26
CA THR A 181 4.22 -3.68 18.33
C THR A 181 4.26 -4.12 16.88
N ILE A 182 3.51 -3.40 16.03
CA ILE A 182 3.55 -3.54 14.57
C ILE A 182 4.37 -2.43 13.89
N CYS A 183 5.15 -1.70 14.67
CA CYS A 183 5.98 -0.59 14.20
C CYS A 183 7.48 -0.91 14.36
N CYS A 184 7.90 -2.09 13.86
CA CYS A 184 9.28 -2.56 14.00
C CYS A 184 10.19 -2.04 12.89
N GLN A 185 9.64 -1.86 11.68
CA GLN A 185 10.39 -1.43 10.51
C GLN A 185 9.70 -0.24 9.83
N PHE A 186 10.50 0.71 9.37
CA PHE A 186 10.06 1.89 8.65
C PHE A 186 10.76 1.92 7.30
N LEU A 187 10.01 1.82 6.21
CA LEU A 187 10.53 1.92 4.85
C LEU A 187 10.09 3.25 4.25
N ILE A 188 11.07 4.04 3.82
CA ILE A 188 10.87 5.26 3.05
C ILE A 188 11.34 4.98 1.63
N THR A 189 10.39 4.76 0.71
CA THR A 189 10.68 4.50 -0.70
C THR A 189 10.80 5.83 -1.42
N ARG A 190 12.04 6.27 -1.60
CA ARG A 190 12.36 7.57 -2.21
C ARG A 190 12.50 7.51 -3.73
N TYR A 191 12.97 6.38 -4.27
CA TYR A 191 13.29 6.22 -5.68
C TYR A 191 13.26 4.73 -6.05
N SER A 192 12.81 4.38 -7.25
CA SER A 192 12.92 3.02 -7.79
C SER A 192 14.09 2.94 -8.76
N ARG A 193 15.10 2.11 -8.43
CA ARG A 193 16.24 1.90 -9.33
C ARG A 193 15.84 1.13 -10.58
N HIS A 194 14.84 0.26 -10.45
CA HIS A 194 14.35 -0.58 -11.53
C HIS A 194 13.15 0.10 -12.18
N GLU A 195 13.26 0.35 -13.47
CA GLU A 195 12.17 0.86 -14.28
C GLU A 195 11.00 -0.14 -14.27
N ASP A 196 9.79 0.37 -14.35
CA ASP A 196 8.55 -0.42 -14.44
C ASP A 196 8.29 -1.39 -13.26
N ARG A 197 9.04 -1.25 -12.16
CA ARG A 197 8.85 -2.13 -10.99
C ARG A 197 7.73 -1.66 -10.06
N ILE A 198 7.57 -0.36 -9.86
CA ILE A 198 6.58 0.20 -8.92
C ILE A 198 5.55 1.01 -9.69
N HIS A 199 4.29 0.57 -9.60
CA HIS A 199 3.12 1.22 -10.16
C HIS A 199 2.24 1.72 -9.02
N VAL A 200 1.92 3.00 -9.00
CA VAL A 200 1.09 3.63 -7.96
C VAL A 200 -0.21 4.15 -8.59
N ILE A 201 -1.34 3.68 -8.12
CA ILE A 201 -2.66 4.14 -8.55
C ILE A 201 -3.22 5.06 -7.46
N MET A 202 -3.26 6.37 -7.75
CA MET A 202 -3.85 7.38 -6.89
C MET A 202 -5.35 7.40 -7.10
N VAL A 203 -6.11 7.04 -6.07
CA VAL A 203 -7.57 6.91 -6.17
C VAL A 203 -8.24 8.09 -5.48
N ASN A 204 -9.15 8.77 -6.19
CA ASN A 204 -9.92 9.90 -5.64
C ASN A 204 -11.01 9.45 -4.66
N ASP A 205 -10.59 8.72 -3.64
CA ASP A 205 -11.42 8.25 -2.55
C ASP A 205 -10.58 8.08 -1.27
N ASN A 206 -11.26 7.88 -0.14
CA ASN A 206 -10.64 7.46 1.09
C ASN A 206 -10.55 5.93 1.11
N LEU A 207 -9.33 5.38 1.10
CA LEU A 207 -9.10 3.95 1.04
C LEU A 207 -8.16 3.48 2.15
N GLY A 208 -8.55 2.41 2.83
CA GLY A 208 -7.77 1.81 3.91
C GLY A 208 -7.36 2.84 4.98
N PHE A 209 -6.19 2.62 5.60
CA PHE A 209 -5.74 3.41 6.74
C PHE A 209 -4.46 4.17 6.48
#